data_6874cb5a75dab5eb54123858f2824073
#
_entry.id   6874cb5a75dab5eb54123858f2824073
#
_cell.length_a   1.000
_cell.length_b   1.000
_cell.length_c   1.000
_cell.angle_alpha   90.00
_cell.angle_beta   90.00
_cell.angle_gamma   90.00
#
_symmetry.space_group_name_H-M   'P 1'
#
loop_
_entity.id
_entity.type
_entity.pdbx_description
1 polymer ?
#
loop_
_entity_poly.entity_id
_entity_poly.type
_entity_poly.pdbx_seq_one_letter_code
_entity_poly.pdbx_strand_id
1 'polypeptide(L)'
;MSTGLFYLNETDFVIKEGQKGKTLSVGIDGYSLVLFYSTKCTHCQTLIPIFKKLPTSVGGCTFAMVNVSQNKGIITKASTTKSPIKYVPLMILHINGAPFMRYDGPHKVEEIKRFVIEIAQKVSKNKKPTSNIAPKKAADSISIPGYTIGRPKNSGKRNDVSYMGMDAAYVSK
;
A
#
# COMPACT_ATOMS: atom_id res chain seq x y z
N MET A 1 -5.69 19.43 3.43
CA MET A 1 -5.02 18.22 2.96
C MET A 1 -3.72 18.60 2.30
N SER A 2 -2.63 18.20 2.86
CA SER A 2 -1.35 18.56 2.28
C SER A 2 -1.10 17.68 1.08
N THR A 3 -1.08 18.29 -0.06
CA THR A 3 -0.66 17.64 -1.29
C THR A 3 0.84 17.87 -1.45
N GLY A 4 1.60 17.43 -0.50
CA GLY A 4 3.04 17.62 -0.51
C GLY A 4 3.81 16.33 -0.72
N LEU A 5 5.08 16.48 -1.05
CA LEU A 5 6.02 15.38 -1.09
C LEU A 5 6.81 15.41 0.22
N PHE A 6 6.81 14.29 0.93
CA PHE A 6 7.49 14.19 2.19
C PHE A 6 8.78 13.37 2.06
N TYR A 7 9.79 13.75 2.80
CA TYR A 7 11.03 12.98 2.89
C TYR A 7 11.07 12.33 4.26
N LEU A 8 11.07 11.02 4.28
CA LEU A 8 11.00 10.24 5.50
C LEU A 8 12.36 9.71 5.93
N ASN A 9 12.48 9.49 7.22
CA ASN A 9 13.67 8.94 7.84
C ASN A 9 13.34 7.62 8.53
N GLU A 10 14.35 6.97 9.04
CA GLU A 10 14.16 5.70 9.75
C GLU A 10 13.22 5.81 10.95
N THR A 11 13.19 6.97 11.60
CA THR A 11 12.36 7.20 12.78
C THR A 11 10.86 7.26 12.46
N ASP A 12 10.53 7.54 11.20
CA ASP A 12 9.14 7.63 10.77
C ASP A 12 8.51 6.25 10.55
N PHE A 13 9.32 5.21 10.61
CA PHE A 13 8.87 3.84 10.40
C PHE A 13 8.90 3.04 11.70
N VAL A 14 7.78 2.39 12.00
CA VAL A 14 7.63 1.57 13.18
C VAL A 14 7.17 0.20 12.80
N ILE A 15 7.64 -0.80 13.52
CA ILE A 15 7.16 -2.16 13.33
C ILE A 15 5.89 -2.31 14.17
N LYS A 16 4.80 -2.64 13.52
CA LYS A 16 3.53 -2.94 14.21
C LYS A 16 3.19 -4.41 14.04
N GLU A 17 2.72 -5.02 15.11
CA GLU A 17 2.25 -6.38 15.06
C GLU A 17 0.77 -6.39 14.73
N GLY A 18 0.39 -7.12 13.74
CA GLY A 18 -1.01 -7.31 13.37
C GLY A 18 -1.36 -8.79 13.37
N GLN A 19 -2.60 -9.07 13.14
CA GLN A 19 -3.10 -10.46 13.15
C GLN A 19 -2.36 -11.36 12.17
N LYS A 20 -1.84 -10.80 11.11
CA LYS A 20 -1.12 -11.56 10.08
C LYS A 20 0.40 -11.47 10.22
N GLY A 21 0.90 -10.86 11.29
CA GLY A 21 2.34 -10.72 11.56
C GLY A 21 2.83 -9.29 11.58
N LYS A 22 4.15 -9.14 11.63
CA LYS A 22 4.76 -7.82 11.75
C LYS A 22 4.73 -7.06 10.43
N THR A 23 4.42 -5.78 10.49
CA THR A 23 4.40 -4.89 9.32
C THR A 23 5.23 -3.64 9.59
N LEU A 24 5.86 -3.12 8.56
CA LEU A 24 6.58 -1.86 8.66
C LEU A 24 5.59 -0.74 8.38
N SER A 25 5.17 -0.04 9.40
CA SER A 25 4.18 1.02 9.31
C SER A 25 4.82 2.40 9.31
N VAL A 26 4.18 3.34 8.64
CA VAL A 26 4.61 4.73 8.60
C VAL A 26 3.57 5.58 9.31
N GLY A 27 4.00 6.68 9.90
CA GLY A 27 3.09 7.55 10.65
C GLY A 27 2.29 8.51 9.79
N ILE A 28 1.68 8.03 8.71
CA ILE A 28 0.88 8.86 7.82
C ILE A 28 -0.54 8.28 7.74
N ASP A 29 -1.52 9.11 8.02
CA ASP A 29 -2.91 8.70 7.95
C ASP A 29 -3.43 8.78 6.52
N GLY A 30 -4.45 8.01 6.23
CA GLY A 30 -5.05 7.97 4.90
C GLY A 30 -4.23 7.18 3.91
N TYR A 31 -4.35 7.55 2.63
CA TYR A 31 -3.58 6.88 1.58
C TYR A 31 -2.22 7.53 1.44
N SER A 32 -1.17 6.74 1.45
CA SER A 32 0.18 7.25 1.19
C SER A 32 0.97 6.30 0.32
N LEU A 33 1.65 6.84 -0.68
CA LEU A 33 2.54 6.07 -1.54
C LEU A 33 3.97 6.41 -1.16
N VAL A 34 4.72 5.42 -0.72
CA VAL A 34 6.10 5.60 -0.25
C VAL A 34 7.07 4.99 -1.25
N LEU A 35 8.01 5.79 -1.72
CA LEU A 35 9.08 5.35 -2.60
C LEU A 35 10.36 5.11 -1.78
N PHE A 36 10.82 3.88 -1.79
CA PHE A 36 12.11 3.52 -1.22
C PHE A 36 13.15 3.58 -2.35
N TYR A 37 14.16 4.38 -2.19
CA TYR A 37 15.16 4.60 -3.23
C TYR A 37 16.58 4.67 -2.68
N SER A 38 17.54 4.59 -3.58
CA SER A 38 18.95 4.79 -3.25
C SER A 38 19.55 5.79 -4.24
N THR A 39 20.44 6.64 -3.76
CA THR A 39 21.14 7.59 -4.62
C THR A 39 22.10 6.88 -5.59
N LYS A 40 22.48 5.66 -5.26
CA LYS A 40 23.39 4.88 -6.09
C LYS A 40 22.67 4.04 -7.14
N CYS A 41 21.35 4.09 -7.15
CA CYS A 41 20.54 3.26 -8.05
C CYS A 41 20.15 4.05 -9.29
N THR A 42 20.58 3.59 -10.45
CA THR A 42 20.29 4.25 -11.72
C THR A 42 18.79 4.31 -12.02
N HIS A 43 18.10 3.20 -11.79
CA HIS A 43 16.64 3.15 -12.02
C HIS A 43 15.89 4.08 -11.06
N CYS A 44 16.41 4.25 -9.86
CA CYS A 44 15.84 5.18 -8.91
C CYS A 44 15.96 6.61 -9.41
N GLN A 45 17.10 6.96 -9.98
CA GLN A 45 17.32 8.30 -10.51
C GLN A 45 16.35 8.65 -11.63
N THR A 46 15.98 7.68 -12.44
CA THR A 46 15.00 7.88 -13.51
C THR A 46 13.59 8.01 -12.94
N LEU A 47 13.28 7.31 -11.88
CA LEU A 47 11.96 7.30 -11.28
C LEU A 47 11.69 8.52 -10.40
N ILE A 48 12.69 9.03 -9.71
CA ILE A 48 12.55 10.16 -8.80
C ILE A 48 11.83 11.36 -9.44
N PRO A 49 12.22 11.86 -10.62
CA PRO A 49 11.53 13.00 -11.21
C PRO A 49 10.08 12.68 -11.59
N ILE A 50 9.81 11.45 -11.94
CA ILE A 50 8.46 11.00 -12.26
C ILE A 50 7.63 11.02 -10.98
N PHE A 51 8.18 10.46 -9.91
CA PHE A 51 7.50 10.40 -8.61
C PHE A 51 7.21 11.80 -8.05
N LYS A 52 8.10 12.75 -8.24
CA LYS A 52 7.93 14.12 -7.77
C LYS A 52 6.77 14.87 -8.45
N LYS A 53 6.32 14.39 -9.60
CA LYS A 53 5.17 14.99 -10.30
C LYS A 53 3.83 14.45 -9.79
N LEU A 54 3.83 13.35 -9.06
CA LEU A 54 2.60 12.71 -8.59
C LEU A 54 1.79 13.57 -7.63
N PRO A 55 2.37 14.27 -6.66
CA PRO A 55 1.58 15.06 -5.74
C PRO A 55 0.70 16.11 -6.40
N THR A 56 1.13 16.63 -7.53
CA THR A 56 0.34 17.62 -8.27
C THR A 56 -0.71 16.97 -9.17
N SER A 57 -0.57 15.68 -9.42
CA SER A 57 -1.43 14.95 -10.35
C SER A 57 -2.51 14.12 -9.67
N VAL A 58 -2.34 13.82 -8.39
CA VAL A 58 -3.26 12.96 -7.63
C VAL A 58 -3.60 13.60 -6.31
N GLY A 59 -4.89 13.87 -6.11
CA GLY A 59 -5.37 14.38 -4.83
C GLY A 59 -5.77 13.23 -3.90
N GLY A 60 -5.75 13.48 -2.61
CA GLY A 60 -6.20 12.52 -1.62
C GLY A 60 -5.21 11.42 -1.27
N CYS A 61 -4.01 11.50 -1.78
CA CYS A 61 -2.91 10.59 -1.45
C CYS A 61 -1.68 11.40 -1.07
N THR A 62 -1.02 11.00 -0.02
CA THR A 62 0.24 11.61 0.40
C THR A 62 1.38 10.87 -0.28
N PHE A 63 2.35 11.61 -0.78
CA PHE A 63 3.51 11.01 -1.43
C PHE A 63 4.75 11.21 -0.56
N ALA A 64 5.52 10.17 -0.37
CA ALA A 64 6.69 10.21 0.47
C ALA A 64 7.86 9.45 -0.15
N MET A 65 9.07 9.88 0.15
CA MET A 65 10.29 9.26 -0.34
C MET A 65 11.24 8.99 0.81
N VAL A 66 11.95 7.89 0.76
CA VAL A 66 12.97 7.57 1.76
C VAL A 66 14.21 7.01 1.09
N ASN A 67 15.35 7.57 1.44
CA ASN A 67 16.64 7.12 0.92
C ASN A 67 17.18 6.00 1.82
N VAL A 68 17.11 4.78 1.35
CA VAL A 68 17.55 3.62 2.13
C VAL A 68 19.06 3.55 2.28
N SER A 69 19.82 4.26 1.44
CA SER A 69 21.27 4.29 1.59
C SER A 69 21.69 5.08 2.80
N GLN A 70 20.91 6.08 3.17
CA GLN A 70 21.16 6.91 4.34
C GLN A 70 20.45 6.36 5.58
N ASN A 71 19.41 5.57 5.39
CA ASN A 71 18.59 5.03 6.46
C ASN A 71 18.60 3.51 6.44
N LYS A 72 19.77 2.93 6.62
CA LYS A 72 19.94 1.48 6.52
C LYS A 72 19.12 0.69 7.53
N GLY A 73 18.83 1.26 8.66
CA GLY A 73 18.00 0.63 9.66
C GLY A 73 16.60 0.29 9.18
N ILE A 74 16.09 1.01 8.17
CA ILE A 74 14.80 0.70 7.58
C ILE A 74 14.84 -0.69 6.95
N ILE A 75 15.93 -1.02 6.27
CA ILE A 75 16.08 -2.33 5.62
C ILE A 75 16.08 -3.42 6.69
N THR A 76 16.79 -3.18 7.79
CA THR A 76 16.84 -4.12 8.90
C THR A 76 15.45 -4.28 9.55
N LYS A 77 14.76 -3.17 9.78
CA LYS A 77 13.40 -3.22 10.33
C LYS A 77 12.47 -3.98 9.37
N ALA A 78 12.55 -3.68 8.09
CA ALA A 78 11.70 -4.32 7.09
C ALA A 78 11.96 -5.82 6.98
N SER A 79 13.20 -6.26 7.18
CA SER A 79 13.55 -7.67 7.05
C SER A 79 12.82 -8.56 8.08
N THR A 80 12.44 -7.99 9.20
CA THR A 80 11.70 -8.73 10.23
C THR A 80 10.19 -8.71 9.99
N THR A 81 9.75 -8.06 8.93
CA THR A 81 8.34 -7.91 8.60
C THR A 81 7.96 -8.73 7.38
N LYS A 82 6.68 -8.76 7.08
CA LYS A 82 6.17 -9.46 5.90
C LYS A 82 6.46 -8.77 4.59
N SER A 83 6.91 -7.53 4.64
CA SER A 83 7.24 -6.76 3.45
C SER A 83 8.69 -6.28 3.47
N PRO A 84 9.63 -7.20 3.35
CA PRO A 84 11.04 -6.82 3.37
C PRO A 84 11.40 -6.01 2.12
N ILE A 85 12.32 -5.07 2.29
CA ILE A 85 12.82 -4.29 1.17
C ILE A 85 13.98 -5.07 0.56
N LYS A 86 13.71 -5.75 -0.53
CA LYS A 86 14.70 -6.59 -1.19
C LYS A 86 15.44 -5.89 -2.31
N TYR A 87 14.87 -4.84 -2.86
CA TYR A 87 15.44 -4.10 -3.96
C TYR A 87 14.88 -2.68 -4.00
N VAL A 88 15.52 -1.82 -4.72
CA VAL A 88 15.06 -0.46 -4.99
C VAL A 88 15.14 -0.22 -6.51
N PRO A 89 14.30 0.59 -7.07
CA PRO A 89 13.23 1.36 -6.43
C PRO A 89 12.06 0.47 -6.04
N LEU A 90 11.44 0.75 -4.91
CA LEU A 90 10.29 0.02 -4.42
C LEU A 90 9.23 1.03 -3.99
N MET A 91 8.02 0.88 -4.52
CA MET A 91 6.88 1.72 -4.13
C MET A 91 5.84 0.88 -3.41
N ILE A 92 5.47 1.30 -2.23
CA ILE A 92 4.43 0.64 -1.43
C ILE A 92 3.33 1.63 -1.09
N LEU A 93 2.10 1.26 -1.41
CA LEU A 93 0.94 2.03 -1.01
C LEU A 93 0.55 1.62 0.41
N HIS A 94 0.45 2.60 1.28
CA HIS A 94 0.03 2.41 2.66
C HIS A 94 -1.37 2.97 2.87
N ILE A 95 -2.13 2.38 3.76
CA ILE A 95 -3.44 2.87 4.15
C ILE A 95 -3.42 3.00 5.67
N ASN A 96 -3.61 4.21 6.16
CA ASN A 96 -3.51 4.54 7.59
C ASN A 96 -2.18 4.04 8.19
N GLY A 97 -1.13 4.26 7.44
CA GLY A 97 0.21 3.88 7.86
C GLY A 97 0.57 2.42 7.67
N ALA A 98 -0.39 1.54 7.45
CA ALA A 98 -0.11 0.13 7.24
C ALA A 98 0.15 -0.15 5.76
N PRO A 99 1.16 -0.94 5.44
CA PRO A 99 1.43 -1.29 4.06
C PRO A 99 0.28 -2.11 3.49
N PHE A 100 -0.15 -1.78 2.31
CA PHE A 100 -1.30 -2.41 1.69
C PHE A 100 -0.92 -3.15 0.40
N MET A 101 -0.27 -2.48 -0.52
CA MET A 101 0.08 -3.08 -1.80
C MET A 101 1.35 -2.48 -2.39
N ARG A 102 2.13 -3.32 -3.06
CA ARG A 102 3.32 -2.89 -3.76
C ARG A 102 2.97 -2.56 -5.21
N TYR A 103 3.59 -1.55 -5.76
CA TYR A 103 3.45 -1.22 -7.17
C TYR A 103 4.58 -1.83 -7.98
N ASP A 104 4.24 -2.66 -8.94
CA ASP A 104 5.19 -3.34 -9.82
C ASP A 104 5.00 -2.98 -11.31
N GLY A 105 4.33 -1.88 -11.59
CA GLY A 105 4.04 -1.49 -12.97
C GLY A 105 5.08 -0.56 -13.60
N PRO A 106 4.78 -0.03 -14.77
CA PRO A 106 5.68 0.88 -15.46
C PRO A 106 5.91 2.17 -14.70
N HIS A 107 7.13 2.71 -14.80
CA HIS A 107 7.49 3.94 -14.12
C HIS A 107 7.00 5.15 -14.93
N LYS A 108 5.70 5.32 -14.99
CA LYS A 108 5.05 6.45 -15.69
C LYS A 108 4.05 7.10 -14.76
N VAL A 109 3.96 8.42 -14.81
CA VAL A 109 3.04 9.18 -13.97
C VAL A 109 1.62 8.66 -14.09
N GLU A 110 1.16 8.43 -15.31
CA GLU A 110 -0.22 8.00 -15.57
C GLU A 110 -0.55 6.62 -14.99
N GLU A 111 0.41 5.71 -15.10
CA GLU A 111 0.21 4.35 -14.60
C GLU A 111 0.21 4.30 -13.06
N ILE A 112 1.11 5.05 -12.43
CA ILE A 112 1.17 5.13 -10.97
C ILE A 112 -0.10 5.83 -10.46
N LYS A 113 -0.53 6.89 -11.14
CA LYS A 113 -1.76 7.59 -10.82
C LYS A 113 -2.96 6.66 -10.90
N ARG A 114 -3.06 5.89 -11.99
CA ARG A 114 -4.12 4.93 -12.17
C ARG A 114 -4.16 3.91 -11.04
N PHE A 115 -3.00 3.38 -10.68
CA PHE A 115 -2.88 2.42 -9.59
C PHE A 115 -3.42 2.99 -8.26
N VAL A 116 -2.99 4.19 -7.89
CA VAL A 116 -3.43 4.81 -6.64
C VAL A 116 -4.94 5.03 -6.63
N ILE A 117 -5.48 5.56 -7.73
CA ILE A 117 -6.90 5.84 -7.84
C ILE A 117 -7.73 4.55 -7.81
N GLU A 118 -7.27 3.53 -8.53
CA GLU A 118 -7.97 2.26 -8.59
C GLU A 118 -8.06 1.59 -7.22
N ILE A 119 -6.95 1.58 -6.49
CA ILE A 119 -6.92 1.00 -5.16
C ILE A 119 -7.80 1.81 -4.20
N ALA A 120 -7.72 3.13 -4.26
CA ALA A 120 -8.56 3.98 -3.42
C ALA A 120 -10.05 3.73 -3.68
N GLN A 121 -10.43 3.58 -4.94
CA GLN A 121 -11.81 3.27 -5.29
C GLN A 121 -12.25 1.89 -4.80
N LYS A 122 -11.39 0.88 -4.93
CA LYS A 122 -11.70 -0.47 -4.46
C LYS A 122 -11.88 -0.50 -2.95
N VAL A 123 -10.99 0.17 -2.23
CA VAL A 123 -11.07 0.22 -0.78
C VAL A 123 -12.31 1.01 -0.33
N SER A 124 -12.65 2.10 -1.01
CA SER A 124 -13.82 2.89 -0.69
C SER A 124 -15.12 2.11 -0.93
N LYS A 125 -15.17 1.34 -1.99
CA LYS A 125 -16.34 0.51 -2.27
C LYS A 125 -16.53 -0.58 -1.21
N ASN A 126 -15.43 -1.12 -0.71
CA ASN A 126 -15.49 -2.13 0.31
C ASN A 126 -15.78 -1.56 1.71
N LYS A 127 -15.58 -0.27 1.87
CA LYS A 127 -15.90 0.43 3.10
C LYS A 127 -17.31 1.01 3.12
N LYS A 128 -18.19 0.65 2.22
CA LYS A 128 -19.54 1.11 2.33
C LYS A 128 -20.07 0.64 3.67
N PRO A 129 -20.40 1.56 4.55
CA PRO A 129 -20.98 1.17 5.80
C PRO A 129 -22.32 0.62 5.46
N THR A 130 -22.57 -0.53 5.84
CA THR A 130 -23.90 -1.00 5.87
C THR A 130 -24.54 -0.30 7.03
N SER A 131 -24.88 0.92 6.80
CA SER A 131 -25.60 1.64 7.80
C SER A 131 -26.92 0.93 8.00
N ASN A 132 -27.31 0.81 9.15
CA ASN A 132 -28.60 0.29 9.55
C ASN A 132 -28.72 -1.19 9.74
N ILE A 133 -27.66 -1.90 9.91
CA ILE A 133 -27.78 -3.26 10.13
C ILE A 133 -27.70 -3.59 11.58
N ALA A 134 -28.47 -4.50 12.00
CA ALA A 134 -28.50 -4.93 13.36
C ALA A 134 -27.14 -5.40 13.79
N PRO A 135 -26.68 -4.88 14.82
CA PRO A 135 -25.32 -5.13 15.23
C PRO A 135 -24.98 -6.54 15.54
N LYS A 136 -25.88 -7.28 15.97
CA LYS A 136 -25.50 -8.59 16.36
C LYS A 136 -25.06 -9.46 15.25
N LYS A 137 -25.42 -9.22 14.09
CA LYS A 137 -24.96 -10.08 13.08
C LYS A 137 -23.70 -9.60 12.52
N ALA A 138 -23.33 -8.47 12.89
CA ALA A 138 -22.20 -7.88 12.33
C ALA A 138 -20.97 -8.69 12.42
N ALA A 139 -20.88 -9.39 13.45
CA ALA A 139 -19.70 -10.15 13.66
C ALA A 139 -19.48 -11.15 12.58
N ASP A 140 -20.51 -11.77 12.19
CA ASP A 140 -20.32 -12.77 11.20
C ASP A 140 -20.02 -12.19 9.87
N SER A 141 -20.60 -11.12 9.64
CA SER A 141 -20.44 -10.63 8.34
C SER A 141 -19.10 -10.12 8.08
N ILE A 142 -18.45 -9.67 9.08
CA ILE A 142 -17.22 -9.18 8.80
C ILE A 142 -16.39 -10.06 8.16
N SER A 143 -16.47 -11.11 8.57
CA SER A 143 -15.53 -12.00 8.23
C SER A 143 -15.18 -11.90 6.90
N ILE A 144 -15.94 -11.87 6.11
CA ILE A 144 -15.48 -12.14 4.96
C ILE A 144 -16.05 -11.45 3.99
N PRO A 145 -16.83 -10.69 4.29
CA PRO A 145 -17.61 -10.17 3.31
C PRO A 145 -16.89 -9.82 2.13
N GLY A 146 -15.85 -9.26 2.28
CA GLY A 146 -15.16 -8.81 1.16
C GLY A 146 -14.91 -9.88 0.21
N TYR A 147 -14.52 -10.97 0.74
CA TYR A 147 -14.14 -12.06 -0.09
C TYR A 147 -15.30 -12.73 -0.64
N THR A 148 -16.26 -12.80 0.15
CA THR A 148 -17.45 -13.45 -0.28
C THR A 148 -17.96 -12.84 -1.48
N ILE A 149 -17.68 -11.62 -1.64
CA ILE A 149 -18.09 -11.01 -2.79
C ILE A 149 -17.41 -11.51 -3.93
N GLY A 150 -16.21 -11.56 -3.78
CA GLY A 150 -15.43 -12.05 -4.86
C GLY A 150 -15.80 -13.40 -5.22
N ARG A 151 -16.40 -14.15 -4.34
CA ARG A 151 -16.70 -15.42 -4.61
C ARG A 151 -17.99 -15.55 -5.05
N PRO A 152 -18.36 -15.27 -5.91
CA PRO A 152 -19.56 -15.39 -6.44
C PRO A 152 -19.89 -16.70 -6.47
N LYS A 153 -20.20 -17.14 -5.57
CA LYS A 153 -20.53 -18.33 -5.46
C LYS A 153 -20.80 -19.06 -6.62
N ASN A 154 -21.30 -18.67 -7.45
CA ASN A 154 -21.65 -19.47 -8.52
C ASN A 154 -20.52 -19.86 -9.27
N SER A 155 -19.69 -19.12 -9.48
CA SER A 155 -18.69 -19.51 -10.33
C SER A 155 -17.62 -19.92 -9.55
N GLY A 156 -17.57 -19.46 -8.50
CA GLY A 156 -16.60 -19.94 -7.67
C GLY A 156 -15.30 -20.16 -8.19
N LYS A 157 -14.90 -19.81 -9.24
CA LYS A 157 -13.70 -20.18 -9.61
C LYS A 157 -12.85 -19.09 -9.79
N ARG A 158 -12.91 -18.27 -10.42
CA ARG A 158 -11.92 -17.42 -10.72
C ARG A 158 -11.90 -16.21 -9.97
N ASN A 159 -12.87 -15.75 -9.62
CA ASN A 159 -12.90 -14.48 -9.02
C ASN A 159 -12.22 -14.45 -7.70
N ASP A 160 -12.24 -15.52 -7.07
CA ASP A 160 -11.59 -15.64 -5.82
C ASP A 160 -10.14 -15.32 -5.93
N VAL A 161 -9.60 -15.72 -7.01
CA VAL A 161 -8.20 -15.56 -7.23
C VAL A 161 -7.81 -14.12 -7.32
N SER A 162 -8.60 -13.31 -7.91
CA SER A 162 -8.24 -11.94 -8.07
C SER A 162 -8.22 -11.18 -6.76
N TYR A 163 -9.11 -11.51 -5.85
CA TYR A 163 -9.12 -10.82 -4.58
C TYR A 163 -8.04 -11.34 -3.67
N MET A 164 -7.81 -12.61 -3.71
CA MET A 164 -6.72 -13.14 -2.96
C MET A 164 -5.42 -12.61 -3.49
N GLY A 165 -5.40 -12.29 -4.73
CA GLY A 165 -4.23 -11.75 -5.34
C GLY A 165 -3.74 -10.46 -4.72
N MET A 166 -4.64 -9.65 -4.20
CA MET A 166 -4.22 -8.43 -3.56
C MET A 166 -3.48 -8.71 -2.26
N ASP A 167 -4.03 -9.57 -1.45
CA ASP A 167 -3.39 -9.91 -0.21
C ASP A 167 -2.12 -10.71 -0.48
N ALA A 168 -2.20 -11.60 -1.39
CA ALA A 168 -1.07 -12.44 -1.69
C ALA A 168 0.06 -11.67 -2.34
N ALA A 169 -0.25 -10.76 -3.19
CA ALA A 169 0.78 -9.97 -3.82
C ALA A 169 1.57 -9.16 -2.82
N TYR A 170 0.94 -8.81 -1.73
CA TYR A 170 1.62 -8.06 -0.71
C TYR A 170 2.32 -8.97 0.29
N VAL A 171 1.65 -10.00 0.69
CA VAL A 171 2.14 -10.86 1.77
C VAL A 171 3.13 -11.91 1.31
N SER A 172 2.93 -12.45 0.14
CA SER A 172 3.74 -13.56 -0.32
C SER A 172 5.06 -13.15 -0.90
N LYS A 173 5.24 -11.93 -1.14
CA LYS A 173 6.47 -11.45 -1.71
C LYS A 173 7.36 -10.87 -0.65
#